data_d5256ba3f8071c45c53189158d7ed436
#
_entry.id   d5256ba3f8071c45c53189158d7ed436
#
_cell.length_a   1.000
_cell.length_b   1.000
_cell.length_c   1.000
_cell.angle_alpha   90.00
_cell.angle_beta   90.00
_cell.angle_gamma   90.00
#
_symmetry.space_group_name_H-M   'P 1'
#
loop_
_entity.id
_entity.type
_entity.pdbx_description
1 polymer ?
#
loop_
_entity_poly.entity_id
_entity_poly.type
_entity_poly.pdbx_seq_one_letter_code
_entity_poly.pdbx_strand_id
1 'polypeptide(L)'
;ATTTTYKGTGVYGITVSGVYSNGTIKYAVWSDTNGQDDIRWYDATTVGTTATGLLNVANHSGTGTYHIHVYQSDNGKMFFLNSTSFTVKRTNYDTPYYNQRDPRWGNTHYGYYTMASTGCAPTALSMVFSSLTGTTVLPTDVATYLYNETVEFNRGSEGTTGRGVLMASNKWQFSATVLSSSNSLA
;
A
#
# COMPACT_ATOMS: atom_id res chain seq x y z
N ALA A 1 -9.17 -24.02 9.63
CA ALA A 1 -7.77 -23.59 9.41
C ALA A 1 -7.74 -22.15 8.93
N THR A 2 -6.67 -21.40 9.25
CA THR A 2 -6.47 -20.02 8.78
C THR A 2 -5.20 -19.96 7.94
N THR A 3 -5.29 -19.38 6.76
CA THR A 3 -4.16 -19.18 5.84
C THR A 3 -4.07 -17.73 5.39
N THR A 4 -2.87 -17.29 5.04
CA THR A 4 -2.60 -15.96 4.51
C THR A 4 -1.95 -16.08 3.13
N THR A 5 -2.33 -15.21 2.20
CA THR A 5 -1.79 -15.17 0.85
C THR A 5 -1.45 -13.74 0.48
N TYR A 6 -0.22 -13.47 0.09
CA TYR A 6 0.18 -12.14 -0.39
C TYR A 6 -0.51 -11.81 -1.72
N LYS A 7 -1.12 -10.62 -1.79
CA LYS A 7 -1.87 -10.12 -2.96
C LYS A 7 -1.19 -8.97 -3.69
N GLY A 8 -0.03 -8.51 -3.20
CA GLY A 8 0.69 -7.35 -3.73
C GLY A 8 0.49 -6.10 -2.86
N THR A 9 1.40 -5.13 -3.00
CA THR A 9 1.34 -3.80 -2.36
C THR A 9 1.07 -3.80 -0.84
N GLY A 10 1.60 -4.82 -0.12
CA GLY A 10 1.37 -4.95 1.32
C GLY A 10 -0.02 -5.46 1.70
N VAL A 11 -0.81 -5.94 0.74
CA VAL A 11 -2.11 -6.55 0.99
C VAL A 11 -1.99 -8.06 1.10
N TYR A 12 -2.61 -8.63 2.13
CA TYR A 12 -2.70 -10.07 2.36
C TYR A 12 -4.17 -10.49 2.37
N GLY A 13 -4.49 -11.55 1.63
CA GLY A 13 -5.76 -12.24 1.74
C GLY A 13 -5.71 -13.18 2.95
N ILE A 14 -6.72 -13.13 3.79
CA ILE A 14 -6.91 -14.05 4.91
C ILE A 14 -8.06 -14.99 4.54
N THR A 15 -7.83 -16.28 4.65
CA THR A 15 -8.85 -17.32 4.40
C THR A 15 -8.97 -18.20 5.64
N VAL A 16 -10.19 -18.31 6.16
CA VAL A 16 -10.54 -19.15 7.31
C VAL A 16 -11.49 -20.23 6.84
N SER A 17 -11.08 -21.48 6.91
CA SER A 17 -11.92 -22.62 6.53
C SER A 17 -12.47 -23.36 7.76
N GLY A 18 -13.63 -23.98 7.60
CA GLY A 18 -14.31 -24.71 8.67
C GLY A 18 -15.06 -23.79 9.66
N VAL A 19 -15.57 -22.65 9.17
CA VAL A 19 -16.44 -21.78 9.97
C VAL A 19 -17.89 -22.21 9.88
N TYR A 20 -18.68 -21.85 10.88
CA TYR A 20 -20.13 -22.07 10.84
C TYR A 20 -20.81 -20.96 10.03
N SER A 21 -21.82 -21.32 9.25
CA SER A 21 -22.51 -20.39 8.34
C SER A 21 -23.38 -19.34 9.02
N ASN A 22 -23.65 -19.49 10.31
CA ASN A 22 -24.65 -18.70 11.05
C ASN A 22 -24.08 -17.56 11.90
N GLY A 23 -22.79 -17.23 11.76
CA GLY A 23 -22.18 -16.16 12.53
C GLY A 23 -21.25 -15.29 11.68
N THR A 24 -21.03 -14.05 12.13
CA THR A 24 -20.06 -13.16 11.50
C THR A 24 -18.66 -13.54 11.95
N ILE A 25 -17.78 -13.77 11.00
CA ILE A 25 -16.35 -13.98 11.30
C ILE A 25 -15.65 -12.63 11.38
N LYS A 26 -14.96 -12.43 12.48
CA LYS A 26 -14.09 -11.29 12.74
C LYS A 26 -12.68 -11.77 13.04
N TYR A 27 -11.70 -10.97 12.69
CA TYR A 27 -10.32 -11.25 13.05
C TYR A 27 -9.61 -10.01 13.56
N ALA A 28 -8.88 -10.18 14.66
CA ALA A 28 -7.99 -9.18 15.20
C ALA A 28 -6.59 -9.43 14.64
N VAL A 29 -5.93 -8.37 14.18
CA VAL A 29 -4.57 -8.44 13.64
C VAL A 29 -3.72 -7.40 14.33
N TRP A 30 -2.48 -7.77 14.65
CA TRP A 30 -1.45 -6.84 15.14
C TRP A 30 -0.05 -7.33 14.73
N SER A 31 0.91 -6.42 14.73
CA SER A 31 2.32 -6.73 14.55
C SER A 31 3.00 -6.93 15.91
N ASP A 32 4.14 -7.63 15.92
CA ASP A 32 4.98 -7.75 17.14
C ASP A 32 5.68 -6.44 17.52
N THR A 33 5.65 -5.45 16.64
CA THR A 33 6.28 -4.15 16.88
C THR A 33 5.53 -3.42 18.00
N ASN A 34 6.23 -3.15 19.10
CA ASN A 34 5.65 -2.50 20.29
C ASN A 34 4.44 -3.22 20.92
N GLY A 35 4.36 -4.55 20.78
CA GLY A 35 3.26 -5.35 21.34
C GLY A 35 1.96 -5.26 20.52
N GLN A 36 0.84 -4.97 21.18
CA GLN A 36 -0.47 -4.90 20.52
C GLN A 36 -0.96 -3.46 20.30
N ASP A 37 -0.05 -2.49 20.19
CA ASP A 37 -0.41 -1.07 20.05
C ASP A 37 -1.13 -0.76 18.73
N ASP A 38 -0.90 -1.59 17.70
CA ASP A 38 -1.49 -1.47 16.37
C ASP A 38 -2.65 -2.44 16.10
N ILE A 39 -3.20 -3.08 17.15
CA ILE A 39 -4.29 -4.06 16.99
C ILE A 39 -5.51 -3.44 16.29
N ARG A 40 -5.98 -4.13 15.24
CA ARG A 40 -7.19 -3.76 14.50
C ARG A 40 -8.09 -4.95 14.27
N TRP A 41 -9.38 -4.67 14.25
CA TRP A 41 -10.43 -5.64 13.96
C TRP A 41 -10.93 -5.51 12.54
N TYR A 42 -11.11 -6.63 11.89
CA TYR A 42 -11.58 -6.75 10.52
C TYR A 42 -12.77 -7.70 10.45
N ASP A 43 -13.66 -7.43 9.51
CA ASP A 43 -14.77 -8.32 9.18
C ASP A 43 -14.37 -9.21 7.98
N ALA A 44 -14.84 -10.46 8.01
CA ALA A 44 -14.67 -11.38 6.89
C ALA A 44 -16.01 -11.64 6.18
N THR A 45 -15.95 -11.82 4.88
CA THR A 45 -17.08 -12.29 4.09
C THR A 45 -17.12 -13.81 4.12
N THR A 46 -18.25 -14.39 4.55
CA THR A 46 -18.43 -15.84 4.65
C THR A 46 -19.24 -16.36 3.48
N VAL A 47 -18.74 -17.42 2.83
CA VAL A 47 -19.44 -18.18 1.79
C VAL A 47 -19.34 -19.65 2.15
N GLY A 48 -20.48 -20.26 2.47
CA GLY A 48 -20.52 -21.64 2.99
C GLY A 48 -19.74 -21.77 4.30
N THR A 49 -18.73 -22.62 4.33
CA THR A 49 -17.87 -22.85 5.50
C THR A 49 -16.51 -22.15 5.39
N THR A 50 -16.38 -21.17 4.49
CA THR A 50 -15.14 -20.43 4.28
C THR A 50 -15.41 -18.93 4.46
N ALA A 51 -14.59 -18.28 5.28
CA ALA A 51 -14.58 -16.83 5.44
C ALA A 51 -13.30 -16.24 4.83
N THR A 52 -13.43 -15.12 4.12
CA THR A 52 -12.33 -14.42 3.49
C THR A 52 -12.31 -12.95 3.88
N GLY A 53 -11.12 -12.40 4.05
CA GLY A 53 -10.92 -11.00 4.35
C GLY A 53 -9.61 -10.49 3.77
N LEU A 54 -9.42 -9.18 3.86
CA LEU A 54 -8.18 -8.52 3.43
C LEU A 54 -7.53 -7.80 4.61
N LEU A 55 -6.22 -7.86 4.65
CA LEU A 55 -5.36 -7.12 5.56
C LEU A 55 -4.45 -6.23 4.73
N ASN A 56 -4.42 -4.93 5.03
CA ASN A 56 -3.41 -4.03 4.51
C ASN A 56 -2.41 -3.70 5.64
N VAL A 57 -1.15 -4.10 5.45
CA VAL A 57 -0.08 -3.86 6.45
C VAL A 57 0.23 -2.37 6.65
N ALA A 58 -0.15 -1.49 5.72
CA ALA A 58 -0.04 -0.04 5.89
C ALA A 58 -0.90 0.50 7.06
N ASN A 59 -1.88 -0.28 7.54
CA ASN A 59 -2.68 0.06 8.70
C ASN A 59 -2.04 -0.36 10.03
N HIS A 60 -0.86 -0.94 9.98
CA HIS A 60 -0.13 -1.52 11.13
C HIS A 60 1.31 -1.00 11.18
N SER A 61 2.07 -1.43 12.18
CA SER A 61 3.41 -0.92 12.49
C SER A 61 4.55 -1.56 11.66
N GLY A 62 4.31 -1.83 10.38
CA GLY A 62 5.41 -2.13 9.45
C GLY A 62 5.67 -3.61 9.20
N THR A 63 6.94 -4.03 9.24
CA THR A 63 7.39 -5.39 8.91
C THR A 63 7.61 -6.23 10.18
N GLY A 64 7.70 -7.53 10.03
CA GLY A 64 7.93 -8.46 11.14
C GLY A 64 6.82 -9.49 11.25
N THR A 65 6.70 -10.10 12.44
CA THR A 65 5.65 -11.09 12.71
C THR A 65 4.32 -10.40 12.95
N TYR A 66 3.31 -10.89 12.27
CA TYR A 66 1.90 -10.49 12.44
C TYR A 66 1.12 -11.65 13.03
N HIS A 67 0.25 -11.34 13.97
CA HIS A 67 -0.67 -12.28 14.62
C HIS A 67 -2.07 -12.05 14.12
N ILE A 68 -2.80 -13.14 13.91
CA ILE A 68 -4.21 -13.14 13.56
C ILE A 68 -4.95 -14.01 14.54
N HIS A 69 -5.87 -13.43 15.30
CA HIS A 69 -6.83 -14.17 16.13
C HIS A 69 -8.20 -14.11 15.46
N VAL A 70 -8.77 -15.26 15.19
CA VAL A 70 -10.06 -15.40 14.52
C VAL A 70 -11.14 -15.70 15.52
N TYR A 71 -12.25 -14.98 15.41
CA TYR A 71 -13.42 -15.12 16.25
C TYR A 71 -14.69 -15.26 15.40
N GLN A 72 -15.64 -15.98 15.94
CA GLN A 72 -17.00 -15.98 15.44
C GLN A 72 -17.88 -15.18 16.40
N SER A 73 -18.66 -14.24 15.86
CA SER A 73 -19.65 -13.50 16.61
C SER A 73 -21.02 -14.13 16.36
N ASP A 74 -21.69 -14.53 17.43
CA ASP A 74 -23.07 -15.03 17.39
C ASP A 74 -23.86 -14.38 18.53
N ASN A 75 -24.98 -13.74 18.21
CA ASN A 75 -25.85 -13.04 19.16
C ASN A 75 -25.12 -12.10 20.14
N GLY A 76 -24.09 -11.38 19.61
CA GLY A 76 -23.28 -10.45 20.37
C GLY A 76 -22.21 -11.08 21.26
N LYS A 77 -22.07 -12.40 21.25
CA LYS A 77 -20.98 -13.11 21.92
C LYS A 77 -19.87 -13.44 20.94
N MET A 78 -18.63 -13.26 21.39
CA MET A 78 -17.44 -13.58 20.62
C MET A 78 -16.85 -14.91 21.07
N PHE A 79 -16.69 -15.82 20.12
CA PHE A 79 -16.09 -17.14 20.34
C PHE A 79 -14.76 -17.20 19.61
N PHE A 80 -13.68 -17.44 20.36
CA PHE A 80 -12.37 -17.66 19.76
C PHE A 80 -12.38 -18.98 18.98
N LEU A 81 -11.94 -18.92 17.72
CA LEU A 81 -11.88 -20.08 16.85
C LEU A 81 -10.46 -20.63 16.72
N ASN A 82 -9.53 -19.75 16.37
CA ASN A 82 -8.15 -20.14 16.21
C ASN A 82 -7.23 -18.91 16.09
N SER A 83 -5.91 -19.15 16.17
CA SER A 83 -4.89 -18.14 15.91
C SER A 83 -3.86 -18.66 14.93
N THR A 84 -3.25 -17.74 14.20
CA THR A 84 -2.09 -18.00 13.34
C THR A 84 -1.18 -16.78 13.32
N SER A 85 0.03 -16.98 12.84
CA SER A 85 0.97 -15.88 12.59
C SER A 85 1.59 -16.03 11.21
N PHE A 86 2.06 -14.92 10.66
CA PHE A 86 2.82 -14.90 9.42
C PHE A 86 3.83 -13.76 9.46
N THR A 87 4.86 -13.84 8.62
CA THR A 87 5.89 -12.81 8.58
C THR A 87 5.68 -11.89 7.39
N VAL A 88 5.55 -10.60 7.67
CA VAL A 88 5.62 -9.54 6.68
C VAL A 88 7.08 -9.18 6.48
N LYS A 89 7.65 -9.60 5.37
CA LYS A 89 9.00 -9.23 4.99
C LYS A 89 8.95 -7.93 4.20
N ARG A 90 9.87 -7.02 4.47
CA ARG A 90 10.17 -5.95 3.54
C ARG A 90 10.88 -6.63 2.35
N THR A 91 10.18 -6.83 1.26
CA THR A 91 10.82 -7.18 0.01
C THR A 91 11.51 -5.90 -0.48
N ASN A 92 12.79 -5.77 -0.20
CA ASN A 92 13.62 -4.81 -0.89
C ASN A 92 13.80 -5.33 -2.32
N TYR A 93 12.93 -4.90 -3.22
CA TYR A 93 13.20 -5.03 -4.64
C TYR A 93 14.34 -4.07 -5.00
N ASP A 94 15.17 -4.45 -5.95
CA ASP A 94 16.18 -3.56 -6.47
C ASP A 94 15.53 -2.29 -6.98
N THR A 95 15.98 -1.15 -6.48
CA THR A 95 15.47 0.14 -6.93
C THR A 95 16.05 0.44 -8.30
N PRO A 96 15.23 0.53 -9.35
CA PRO A 96 15.76 0.89 -10.67
C PRO A 96 16.29 2.32 -10.62
N TYR A 97 17.33 2.58 -11.38
CA TYR A 97 17.82 3.93 -11.59
C TYR A 97 17.22 4.52 -12.86
N TYR A 98 16.47 5.60 -12.72
CA TYR A 98 15.92 6.39 -13.82
C TYR A 98 16.48 7.80 -13.79
N ASN A 99 16.76 8.33 -15.00
CA ASN A 99 17.17 9.72 -15.18
C ASN A 99 16.06 10.44 -15.97
N GLN A 100 15.59 11.59 -15.49
CA GLN A 100 14.56 12.37 -16.18
C GLN A 100 14.95 12.80 -17.60
N ARG A 101 16.26 12.86 -17.89
CA ARG A 101 16.83 13.21 -19.20
C ARG A 101 17.12 12.01 -20.10
N ASP A 102 16.73 10.80 -19.68
CA ASP A 102 16.92 9.59 -20.48
C ASP A 102 16.25 9.77 -21.87
N PRO A 103 16.95 9.46 -22.98
CA PRO A 103 16.39 9.59 -24.32
C PRO A 103 15.06 8.88 -24.54
N ARG A 104 14.78 7.84 -23.78
CA ARG A 104 13.52 7.09 -23.87
C ARG A 104 12.29 7.93 -23.55
N TRP A 105 12.41 8.96 -22.69
CA TRP A 105 11.31 9.80 -22.26
C TRP A 105 11.65 11.27 -22.09
N GLY A 106 12.91 11.65 -22.06
CA GLY A 106 13.33 13.02 -21.77
C GLY A 106 12.68 14.08 -22.65
N ASN A 107 12.41 13.75 -23.92
CA ASN A 107 11.76 14.64 -24.90
C ASN A 107 10.22 14.55 -24.86
N THR A 108 9.63 13.73 -24.00
CA THR A 108 8.16 13.66 -23.86
C THR A 108 7.64 14.96 -23.27
N HIS A 109 6.65 15.56 -23.96
CA HIS A 109 6.04 16.82 -23.58
C HIS A 109 4.83 16.61 -22.68
N TYR A 110 4.74 17.43 -21.62
CA TYR A 110 3.60 17.60 -20.75
C TYR A 110 3.26 19.10 -20.72
N GLY A 111 2.37 19.51 -21.61
CA GLY A 111 2.12 20.91 -21.90
C GLY A 111 3.31 21.57 -22.57
N TYR A 112 3.74 22.69 -22.05
CA TYR A 112 4.89 23.45 -22.56
C TYR A 112 6.24 22.82 -22.22
N TYR A 113 6.30 21.99 -21.19
CA TYR A 113 7.56 21.46 -20.64
C TYR A 113 7.80 20.01 -21.02
N THR A 114 9.08 19.62 -21.04
CA THR A 114 9.49 18.22 -21.27
C THR A 114 9.78 17.49 -19.97
N MET A 115 9.82 16.15 -20.02
CA MET A 115 10.30 15.34 -18.90
C MET A 115 11.71 15.74 -18.48
N ALA A 116 12.59 16.03 -19.44
CA ALA A 116 13.97 16.45 -19.16
C ALA A 116 14.05 17.74 -18.35
N SER A 117 13.08 18.68 -18.51
CA SER A 117 13.09 19.95 -17.80
C SER A 117 12.44 19.87 -16.42
N THR A 118 11.30 19.19 -16.28
CA THR A 118 10.44 19.26 -15.08
C THR A 118 10.14 17.92 -14.43
N GLY A 119 10.61 16.81 -15.01
CA GLY A 119 10.23 15.45 -14.64
C GLY A 119 10.92 14.88 -13.38
N CYS A 120 11.54 15.71 -12.52
CA CYS A 120 12.29 15.20 -11.35
C CYS A 120 11.40 14.39 -10.39
N ALA A 121 10.23 14.91 -10.01
CA ALA A 121 9.34 14.24 -9.08
C ALA A 121 8.70 12.96 -9.68
N PRO A 122 8.11 12.96 -10.90
CA PRO A 122 7.67 11.72 -11.53
C PRO A 122 8.77 10.67 -11.65
N THR A 123 10.00 11.07 -11.95
CA THR A 123 11.15 10.14 -12.04
C THR A 123 11.51 9.55 -10.69
N ALA A 124 11.57 10.36 -9.63
CA ALA A 124 11.85 9.88 -8.29
C ALA A 124 10.74 8.95 -7.77
N LEU A 125 9.47 9.34 -7.96
CA LEU A 125 8.32 8.54 -7.55
C LEU A 125 8.27 7.19 -8.29
N SER A 126 8.59 7.16 -9.59
CA SER A 126 8.62 5.91 -10.36
C SER A 126 9.67 4.92 -9.83
N MET A 127 10.84 5.39 -9.42
CA MET A 127 11.86 4.57 -8.76
C MET A 127 11.34 3.99 -7.42
N VAL A 128 10.71 4.84 -6.59
CA VAL A 128 10.13 4.42 -5.32
C VAL A 128 9.02 3.40 -5.53
N PHE A 129 8.08 3.68 -6.44
CA PHE A 129 6.96 2.77 -6.70
C PHE A 129 7.44 1.44 -7.29
N SER A 130 8.40 1.45 -8.22
CA SER A 130 9.00 0.23 -8.74
C SER A 130 9.66 -0.60 -7.64
N SER A 131 10.43 0.05 -6.76
CA SER A 131 11.11 -0.62 -5.64
C SER A 131 10.13 -1.21 -4.63
N LEU A 132 9.03 -0.52 -4.34
CA LEU A 132 8.06 -0.96 -3.32
C LEU A 132 7.07 -2.00 -3.86
N THR A 133 6.75 -1.97 -5.14
CA THR A 133 5.79 -2.91 -5.75
C THR A 133 6.43 -4.14 -6.36
N GLY A 134 7.73 -4.09 -6.69
CA GLY A 134 8.41 -5.12 -7.47
C GLY A 134 7.95 -5.17 -8.95
N THR A 135 7.21 -4.15 -9.40
CA THR A 135 6.76 -4.01 -10.79
C THR A 135 7.38 -2.77 -11.41
N THR A 136 7.63 -2.81 -12.71
CA THR A 136 8.18 -1.64 -13.41
C THR A 136 7.13 -0.53 -13.49
N VAL A 137 7.42 0.61 -12.87
CA VAL A 137 6.67 1.86 -13.01
C VAL A 137 7.62 2.86 -13.67
N LEU A 138 7.30 3.31 -14.88
CA LEU A 138 8.15 4.24 -15.63
C LEU A 138 7.90 5.69 -15.22
N PRO A 139 8.89 6.58 -15.39
CA PRO A 139 8.71 8.03 -15.17
C PRO A 139 7.53 8.61 -15.93
N THR A 140 7.30 8.13 -17.16
CA THR A 140 6.15 8.52 -17.99
C THR A 140 4.80 8.07 -17.46
N ASP A 141 4.73 6.94 -16.76
CA ASP A 141 3.47 6.47 -16.17
C ASP A 141 2.99 7.45 -15.08
N VAL A 142 3.92 7.84 -14.20
CA VAL A 142 3.64 8.81 -13.13
C VAL A 142 3.35 10.20 -13.70
N ALA A 143 4.14 10.67 -14.65
CA ALA A 143 3.96 11.97 -15.28
C ALA A 143 2.62 12.07 -16.04
N THR A 144 2.26 11.03 -16.79
CA THR A 144 1.00 10.96 -17.55
C THR A 144 -0.20 10.97 -16.61
N TYR A 145 -0.17 10.22 -15.53
CA TYR A 145 -1.21 10.28 -14.51
C TYR A 145 -1.36 11.69 -13.93
N LEU A 146 -0.26 12.28 -13.46
CA LEU A 146 -0.27 13.60 -12.84
C LEU A 146 -0.73 14.70 -13.81
N TYR A 147 -0.39 14.58 -15.08
CA TYR A 147 -0.77 15.57 -16.10
C TYR A 147 -2.21 15.40 -16.57
N ASN A 148 -2.68 14.18 -16.84
CA ASN A 148 -3.97 13.93 -17.45
C ASN A 148 -5.11 13.80 -16.45
N GLU A 149 -4.85 13.19 -15.29
CA GLU A 149 -5.89 12.91 -14.29
C GLU A 149 -5.87 13.90 -13.11
N THR A 150 -4.87 14.81 -13.08
CA THR A 150 -4.75 15.85 -12.06
C THR A 150 -4.34 17.19 -12.68
N VAL A 151 -4.27 18.24 -11.87
CA VAL A 151 -3.70 19.54 -12.26
C VAL A 151 -2.32 19.77 -11.65
N GLU A 152 -1.69 18.73 -11.13
CA GLU A 152 -0.56 18.84 -10.22
C GLU A 152 0.81 18.71 -10.90
N PHE A 153 0.86 18.55 -12.23
CA PHE A 153 2.10 18.50 -13.01
C PHE A 153 2.00 19.37 -14.26
N ASN A 154 2.83 20.40 -14.36
CA ASN A 154 2.93 21.33 -15.49
C ASN A 154 1.61 22.00 -15.89
N ARG A 155 0.65 22.08 -14.97
CA ARG A 155 -0.63 22.78 -15.15
C ARG A 155 -0.75 23.88 -14.10
N GLY A 156 -0.63 25.12 -14.50
CA GLY A 156 -0.67 26.27 -13.60
C GLY A 156 0.66 26.63 -12.94
N SER A 157 1.57 25.68 -12.76
CA SER A 157 2.95 25.89 -12.33
C SER A 157 3.88 24.91 -13.01
N GLU A 158 5.16 25.25 -13.09
CA GLU A 158 6.20 24.35 -13.58
C GLU A 158 6.47 23.24 -12.58
N GLY A 159 6.59 21.99 -13.07
CA GLY A 159 6.91 20.81 -12.26
C GLY A 159 5.71 20.23 -11.53
N THR A 160 6.00 19.43 -10.51
CA THR A 160 5.01 18.72 -9.68
C THR A 160 4.83 19.43 -8.34
N THR A 161 3.58 19.65 -7.94
CA THR A 161 3.27 20.20 -6.62
C THR A 161 3.44 19.15 -5.52
N GLY A 162 3.54 19.59 -4.25
CA GLY A 162 3.53 18.67 -3.11
C GLY A 162 2.26 17.82 -3.03
N ARG A 163 1.10 18.38 -3.43
CA ARG A 163 -0.16 17.65 -3.53
C ARG A 163 -0.10 16.56 -4.61
N GLY A 164 0.60 16.81 -5.72
CA GLY A 164 0.81 15.81 -6.77
C GLY A 164 1.56 14.58 -6.26
N VAL A 165 2.54 14.76 -5.38
CA VAL A 165 3.25 13.64 -4.73
C VAL A 165 2.27 12.78 -3.92
N LEU A 166 1.37 13.40 -3.14
CA LEU A 166 0.37 12.67 -2.36
C LEU A 166 -0.63 11.93 -3.27
N MET A 167 -1.09 12.59 -4.34
CA MET A 167 -2.04 12.00 -5.29
C MET A 167 -1.41 10.83 -6.05
N ALA A 168 -0.16 10.94 -6.51
CA ALA A 168 0.56 9.84 -7.13
C ALA A 168 0.74 8.68 -6.15
N SER A 169 1.13 8.94 -4.90
CA SER A 169 1.25 7.89 -3.89
C SER A 169 -0.05 7.13 -3.70
N ASN A 170 -1.18 7.82 -3.58
CA ASN A 170 -2.50 7.19 -3.48
C ASN A 170 -2.86 6.37 -4.72
N LYS A 171 -2.54 6.85 -5.92
CA LYS A 171 -2.78 6.12 -7.19
C LYS A 171 -2.06 4.76 -7.20
N TRP A 172 -0.83 4.72 -6.70
CA TRP A 172 -0.06 3.48 -6.55
C TRP A 172 -0.29 2.78 -5.21
N GLN A 173 -1.37 3.15 -4.48
CA GLN A 173 -1.83 2.51 -3.24
C GLN A 173 -0.84 2.66 -2.06
N PHE A 174 -0.06 3.72 -2.03
CA PHE A 174 0.80 4.08 -0.91
C PHE A 174 0.20 5.23 -0.10
N SER A 175 0.36 5.15 1.21
CA SER A 175 0.11 6.29 2.09
C SER A 175 1.35 7.17 2.13
N ALA A 176 1.18 8.47 1.86
CA ALA A 176 2.24 9.46 1.96
C ALA A 176 1.80 10.57 2.93
N THR A 177 2.74 11.01 3.76
CA THR A 177 2.51 12.08 4.74
C THR A 177 3.55 13.17 4.53
N VAL A 178 3.09 14.42 4.55
CA VAL A 178 3.99 15.58 4.56
C VAL A 178 4.52 15.74 5.98
N LEU A 179 5.82 15.60 6.15
CA LEU A 179 6.48 15.89 7.42
C LEU A 179 6.66 17.41 7.53
N SER A 180 6.16 18.01 8.60
CA SER A 180 6.47 19.39 8.92
C SER A 180 7.91 19.49 9.47
N SER A 181 8.52 20.68 9.38
CA SER A 181 9.88 20.92 9.89
C SER A 181 10.03 20.67 11.41
N SER A 182 8.93 20.53 12.14
CA SER A 182 8.90 20.14 13.56
C SER A 182 8.97 18.63 13.79
N ASN A 183 8.76 17.81 12.75
CA ASN A 183 8.88 16.37 12.81
C ASN A 183 10.24 15.94 12.24
N SER A 184 11.34 16.36 12.88
CA SER A 184 12.65 15.80 12.58
C SER A 184 12.63 14.29 12.86
N LEU A 185 13.15 13.52 11.92
CA LEU A 185 13.38 12.09 12.08
C LEU A 185 14.22 11.89 13.35
N ALA A 186 13.62 11.28 14.37
CA ALA A 186 14.32 10.80 15.54
C ALA A 186 14.93 9.44 15.27
#